data_dd57f246bf58e54cc5add658bdc0a10a
#
_entry.id   dd57f246bf58e54cc5add658bdc0a10a
#
_cell.length_a   1.000
_cell.length_b   1.000
_cell.length_c   1.000
_cell.angle_alpha   90.00
_cell.angle_beta   90.00
_cell.angle_gamma   90.00
#
_symmetry.space_group_name_H-M   'P 1'
#
loop_
_entity.id
_entity.type
_entity.pdbx_description
1 polymer ?
#
loop_
_entity_poly.entity_id
_entity_poly.type
_entity_poly.pdbx_seq_one_letter_code
_entity_poly.pdbx_strand_id
1 'polypeptide(L)'
;YVLVGDERLKGEVIRINGDTASMQIYEMTNGIQVGDKVELSGQLMSVELGPGLLTQVFDGLQNPLPKLAEKCGFFLERGVYLDPIPDRDWEFTPRVAPGDVVTAGDAIGSVPEGLFTHLIMVPFDLTDEWTVKSVREKGVYNVRDTMAVLENEKGEQRELTMVFSWPVKQPIRCYEERLRPDETLVTQIRCIDTFLPVAKGGTFCVPGPFGAGKTVLQHMEAKNADVDIVIVAACGERAG
;
A
#
# COMPACT_ATOMS: atom_id res chain seq x y z
N TYR A 1 13.29 -2.60 9.46
CA TYR A 1 12.50 -2.47 10.69
C TYR A 1 13.07 -3.35 11.80
N VAL A 2 12.58 -3.16 13.01
CA VAL A 2 13.00 -3.90 14.21
C VAL A 2 11.78 -4.48 14.92
N LEU A 3 12.03 -5.54 15.72
CA LEU A 3 11.04 -6.14 16.61
C LEU A 3 11.60 -6.08 18.03
N VAL A 4 10.84 -5.50 18.97
CA VAL A 4 11.31 -5.17 20.30
C VAL A 4 10.51 -5.90 21.38
N GLY A 5 11.22 -6.47 22.36
CA GLY A 5 10.67 -7.19 23.48
C GLY A 5 10.06 -8.53 23.13
N ASP A 6 9.51 -9.23 24.12
CA ASP A 6 8.89 -10.54 23.96
C ASP A 6 7.61 -10.48 23.11
N GLU A 7 6.90 -9.35 23.14
CA GLU A 7 5.71 -9.09 22.33
C GLU A 7 6.05 -8.75 20.87
N ARG A 8 7.33 -8.62 20.51
CA ARG A 8 7.84 -8.34 19.16
C ARG A 8 7.25 -7.08 18.54
N LEU A 9 7.19 -6.00 19.31
CA LEU A 9 6.62 -4.73 18.88
C LEU A 9 7.39 -4.16 17.69
N LYS A 10 6.68 -3.82 16.61
CA LYS A 10 7.29 -3.27 15.40
C LYS A 10 7.76 -1.84 15.61
N GLY A 11 8.95 -1.57 15.12
CA GLY A 11 9.54 -0.25 15.10
C GLY A 11 10.51 -0.07 13.94
N GLU A 12 11.03 1.14 13.82
CA GLU A 12 11.97 1.51 12.78
C GLU A 12 13.18 2.21 13.36
N VAL A 13 14.36 1.92 12.82
CA VAL A 13 15.59 2.66 13.16
C VAL A 13 15.53 4.03 12.51
N ILE A 14 15.49 5.07 13.32
CA ILE A 14 15.43 6.47 12.86
C ILE A 14 16.79 7.17 12.85
N ARG A 15 17.74 6.68 13.64
CA ARG A 15 19.08 7.25 13.73
C ARG A 15 20.09 6.21 14.23
N ILE A 16 21.27 6.24 13.63
CA ILE A 16 22.43 5.47 14.09
C ILE A 16 23.54 6.45 14.51
N ASN A 17 24.13 6.23 15.66
CA ASN A 17 25.24 7.01 16.17
C ASN A 17 26.30 6.09 16.80
N GLY A 18 27.35 5.81 16.02
CA GLY A 18 28.34 4.80 16.37
C GLY A 18 27.73 3.40 16.42
N ASP A 19 27.80 2.78 17.57
CA ASP A 19 27.24 1.47 17.89
C ASP A 19 25.83 1.51 18.51
N THR A 20 25.26 2.71 18.63
CA THR A 20 23.95 2.94 19.21
C THR A 20 22.93 3.30 18.13
N ALA A 21 21.76 2.67 18.14
CA ALA A 21 20.63 2.99 17.28
C ALA A 21 19.45 3.54 18.09
N SER A 22 18.88 4.67 17.62
CA SER A 22 17.61 5.18 18.12
C SER A 22 16.48 4.61 17.27
N MET A 23 15.46 4.08 17.92
CA MET A 23 14.34 3.40 17.27
C MET A 23 13.02 4.05 17.68
N GLN A 24 12.08 4.13 16.76
CA GLN A 24 10.71 4.51 17.02
C GLN A 24 9.83 3.27 16.97
N ILE A 25 9.16 2.96 18.08
CA ILE A 25 8.18 1.89 18.14
C ILE A 25 6.81 2.46 17.81
N TYR A 26 6.02 1.75 17.02
CA TYR A 26 4.71 2.23 16.54
C TYR A 26 3.54 1.87 17.46
N GLU A 27 3.81 1.07 18.47
CA GLU A 27 2.83 0.64 19.47
C GLU A 27 3.20 1.18 20.86
N MET A 28 2.31 1.01 21.84
CA MET A 28 2.60 1.40 23.23
C MET A 28 3.76 0.59 23.78
N THR A 29 4.74 1.28 24.37
CA THR A 29 5.99 0.69 24.88
C THR A 29 5.95 0.37 26.38
N ASN A 30 4.78 0.40 27.01
CA ASN A 30 4.62 0.07 28.43
C ASN A 30 5.12 -1.36 28.69
N GLY A 31 6.01 -1.52 29.67
CA GLY A 31 6.59 -2.80 30.03
C GLY A 31 7.92 -3.13 29.34
N ILE A 32 8.35 -2.41 28.32
CA ILE A 32 9.70 -2.53 27.76
C ILE A 32 10.74 -2.04 28.77
N GLN A 33 11.78 -2.83 28.97
CA GLN A 33 12.82 -2.59 29.96
C GLN A 33 14.21 -2.59 29.32
N VAL A 34 15.17 -2.05 30.05
CA VAL A 34 16.58 -2.13 29.68
C VAL A 34 17.03 -3.60 29.76
N GLY A 35 17.59 -4.10 28.67
CA GLY A 35 17.98 -5.49 28.52
C GLY A 35 17.03 -6.34 27.66
N ASP A 36 15.87 -5.80 27.31
CA ASP A 36 14.96 -6.48 26.39
C ASP A 36 15.60 -6.68 25.01
N LYS A 37 15.25 -7.80 24.39
CA LYS A 37 15.78 -8.18 23.09
C LYS A 37 15.25 -7.28 21.98
N VAL A 38 16.15 -6.90 21.08
CA VAL A 38 15.83 -6.20 19.84
C VAL A 38 16.31 -7.04 18.66
N GLU A 39 15.39 -7.41 17.80
CA GLU A 39 15.69 -8.16 16.57
C GLU A 39 15.70 -7.21 15.38
N LEU A 40 16.81 -7.19 14.64
CA LEU A 40 16.90 -6.46 13.36
C LEU A 40 16.36 -7.34 12.24
N SER A 41 15.35 -6.88 11.51
CA SER A 41 14.79 -7.65 10.38
C SER A 41 15.69 -7.66 9.14
N GLY A 42 16.61 -6.70 9.02
CA GLY A 42 17.40 -6.47 7.80
C GLY A 42 16.58 -5.90 6.62
N GLN A 43 15.31 -5.57 6.83
CA GLN A 43 14.40 -5.09 5.81
C GLN A 43 13.84 -3.72 6.17
N LEU A 44 13.42 -2.95 5.17
CA LEU A 44 12.67 -1.71 5.38
C LEU A 44 11.23 -2.02 5.79
N MET A 45 10.61 -1.07 6.49
CA MET A 45 9.16 -1.14 6.74
C MET A 45 8.43 -1.07 5.40
N SER A 46 7.66 -2.10 5.09
CA SER A 46 7.00 -2.30 3.81
C SER A 46 5.52 -2.61 4.00
N VAL A 47 4.75 -2.34 2.95
CA VAL A 47 3.34 -2.74 2.83
C VAL A 47 3.21 -3.78 1.73
N GLU A 48 2.22 -4.65 1.84
CA GLU A 48 1.85 -5.56 0.78
C GLU A 48 0.83 -4.90 -0.15
N LEU A 49 1.07 -5.02 -1.45
CA LEU A 49 0.23 -4.48 -2.51
C LEU A 49 -0.29 -5.63 -3.36
N GLY A 50 -1.59 -5.64 -3.60
CA GLY A 50 -2.25 -6.71 -4.37
C GLY A 50 -3.77 -6.60 -4.33
N PRO A 51 -4.49 -7.49 -5.01
CA PRO A 51 -5.94 -7.49 -5.03
C PRO A 51 -6.53 -7.86 -3.66
N GLY A 52 -7.64 -7.23 -3.30
CA GLY A 52 -8.34 -7.43 -2.03
C GLY A 52 -8.10 -6.34 -1.00
N LEU A 53 -7.34 -5.28 -1.33
CA LEU A 53 -7.14 -4.11 -0.47
C LEU A 53 -8.30 -3.12 -0.57
N LEU A 54 -9.02 -3.07 -1.69
CA LEU A 54 -10.15 -2.17 -1.87
C LEU A 54 -11.29 -2.50 -0.91
N THR A 55 -12.03 -1.49 -0.49
CA THR A 55 -13.16 -1.59 0.46
C THR A 55 -12.78 -2.08 1.86
N GLN A 56 -11.50 -2.08 2.21
CA GLN A 56 -10.99 -2.48 3.52
C GLN A 56 -10.59 -1.28 4.37
N VAL A 57 -10.52 -1.52 5.67
CA VAL A 57 -10.02 -0.54 6.66
C VAL A 57 -8.84 -1.17 7.38
N PHE A 58 -7.73 -0.46 7.42
CA PHE A 58 -6.47 -0.92 8.02
C PHE A 58 -6.02 0.02 9.14
N ASP A 59 -5.22 -0.51 10.05
CA ASP A 59 -4.42 0.32 10.96
C ASP A 59 -3.13 0.83 10.27
N GLY A 60 -2.32 1.59 11.01
CA GLY A 60 -1.06 2.14 10.50
C GLY A 60 0.03 1.10 10.22
N LEU A 61 -0.16 -0.17 10.60
CA LEU A 61 0.74 -1.30 10.32
C LEU A 61 0.16 -2.26 9.29
N GLN A 62 -0.89 -1.84 8.59
CA GLN A 62 -1.61 -2.60 7.57
C GLN A 62 -2.35 -3.83 8.11
N ASN A 63 -2.72 -3.85 9.41
CA ASN A 63 -3.62 -4.89 9.92
C ASN A 63 -5.06 -4.59 9.50
N PRO A 64 -5.81 -5.55 8.90
CA PRO A 64 -7.22 -5.37 8.60
C PRO A 64 -8.02 -5.24 9.90
N LEU A 65 -8.63 -4.08 10.16
CA LEU A 65 -9.32 -3.79 11.42
C LEU A 65 -10.46 -4.77 11.75
N PRO A 66 -11.31 -5.21 10.80
CA PRO A 66 -12.33 -6.21 11.09
C PRO A 66 -11.75 -7.52 11.62
N LYS A 67 -10.71 -8.06 10.95
CA LYS A 67 -10.03 -9.30 11.41
C LYS A 67 -9.32 -9.10 12.75
N LEU A 68 -8.74 -7.91 12.96
CA LEU A 68 -8.08 -7.57 14.22
C LEU A 68 -9.10 -7.56 15.36
N ALA A 69 -10.29 -6.98 15.15
CA ALA A 69 -11.39 -6.98 16.12
C ALA A 69 -11.93 -8.39 16.43
N GLU A 70 -12.03 -9.25 15.42
CA GLU A 70 -12.40 -10.66 15.62
C GLU A 70 -11.39 -11.42 16.49
N LYS A 71 -10.08 -11.13 16.31
CA LYS A 71 -9.01 -11.81 17.03
C LYS A 71 -8.83 -11.29 18.47
N CYS A 72 -8.79 -9.97 18.64
CA CYS A 72 -8.48 -9.31 19.92
C CYS A 72 -9.74 -8.92 20.72
N GLY A 73 -10.93 -8.98 20.11
CA GLY A 73 -12.16 -8.51 20.74
C GLY A 73 -12.21 -6.98 20.84
N PHE A 74 -12.75 -6.47 21.93
CA PHE A 74 -12.98 -5.02 22.12
C PHE A 74 -11.70 -4.22 22.41
N PHE A 75 -10.67 -4.86 22.97
CA PHE A 75 -9.38 -4.22 23.27
C PHE A 75 -8.30 -4.76 22.34
N LEU A 76 -7.63 -3.86 21.62
CA LEU A 76 -6.52 -4.21 20.76
C LEU A 76 -5.30 -4.67 21.59
N GLU A 77 -4.78 -5.84 21.26
CA GLU A 77 -3.56 -6.38 21.84
C GLU A 77 -2.35 -5.90 21.01
N ARG A 78 -1.25 -5.62 21.71
CA ARG A 78 0.02 -5.23 21.08
C ARG A 78 0.71 -6.46 20.46
N GLY A 79 1.58 -6.22 19.48
CA GLY A 79 2.36 -7.28 18.84
C GLY A 79 1.53 -8.25 17.98
N VAL A 80 0.30 -7.90 17.66
CA VAL A 80 -0.57 -8.69 16.78
C VAL A 80 -0.44 -8.15 15.35
N TYR A 81 0.06 -9.00 14.46
CA TYR A 81 0.20 -8.68 13.04
C TYR A 81 -0.57 -9.70 12.22
N LEU A 82 -1.38 -9.20 11.30
CA LEU A 82 -2.24 -9.98 10.43
C LEU A 82 -1.86 -9.76 8.97
N ASP A 83 -2.09 -10.77 8.14
CA ASP A 83 -1.92 -10.64 6.70
C ASP A 83 -2.95 -9.65 6.15
N PRO A 84 -2.50 -8.54 5.52
CA PRO A 84 -3.40 -7.55 4.94
C PRO A 84 -4.13 -8.06 3.71
N ILE A 85 -3.51 -8.98 2.96
CA ILE A 85 -4.09 -9.53 1.75
C ILE A 85 -4.97 -10.72 2.11
N PRO A 86 -6.24 -10.74 1.68
CA PRO A 86 -7.10 -11.89 1.90
C PRO A 86 -6.62 -13.10 1.11
N ASP A 87 -6.48 -14.25 1.80
CA ASP A 87 -6.20 -15.54 1.15
C ASP A 87 -7.45 -16.00 0.42
N ARG A 88 -7.52 -15.70 -0.87
CA ARG A 88 -8.62 -16.08 -1.75
C ARG A 88 -8.16 -16.24 -3.19
N ASP A 89 -8.98 -16.93 -3.95
CA ASP A 89 -8.75 -17.15 -5.38
C ASP A 89 -9.34 -16.01 -6.22
N TRP A 90 -8.65 -15.72 -7.34
CA TRP A 90 -9.02 -14.69 -8.28
C TRP A 90 -9.02 -15.22 -9.72
N GLU A 91 -9.94 -14.73 -10.55
CA GLU A 91 -9.96 -15.02 -11.97
C GLU A 91 -8.89 -14.18 -12.69
N PHE A 92 -7.73 -14.78 -12.91
CA PHE A 92 -6.60 -14.13 -13.60
C PHE A 92 -6.78 -14.18 -15.12
N THR A 93 -6.53 -13.05 -15.76
CA THR A 93 -6.47 -12.94 -17.24
C THR A 93 -5.11 -12.34 -17.60
N PRO A 94 -4.25 -13.08 -18.35
CA PRO A 94 -2.93 -12.58 -18.74
C PRO A 94 -3.06 -11.42 -19.74
N ARG A 95 -2.11 -10.49 -19.68
CA ARG A 95 -1.98 -9.34 -20.60
C ARG A 95 -0.68 -9.35 -21.39
N VAL A 96 0.21 -10.27 -21.08
CA VAL A 96 1.50 -10.48 -21.75
C VAL A 96 1.62 -11.92 -22.24
N ALA A 97 2.53 -12.15 -23.16
CA ALA A 97 2.88 -13.46 -23.68
C ALA A 97 4.35 -13.80 -23.39
N PRO A 98 4.74 -15.09 -23.38
CA PRO A 98 6.14 -15.46 -23.33
C PRO A 98 6.94 -14.82 -24.46
N GLY A 99 8.08 -14.17 -24.11
CA GLY A 99 8.92 -13.40 -25.03
C GLY A 99 8.69 -11.89 -25.00
N ASP A 100 7.60 -11.41 -24.40
CA ASP A 100 7.39 -9.96 -24.22
C ASP A 100 8.42 -9.39 -23.26
N VAL A 101 8.81 -8.13 -23.48
CA VAL A 101 9.70 -7.37 -22.60
C VAL A 101 8.84 -6.47 -21.71
N VAL A 102 9.09 -6.49 -20.42
CA VAL A 102 8.37 -5.74 -19.39
C VAL A 102 9.32 -5.04 -18.46
N THR A 103 8.86 -3.94 -17.84
CA THR A 103 9.58 -3.16 -16.82
C THR A 103 8.70 -2.94 -15.60
N ALA A 104 9.26 -2.31 -14.56
CA ALA A 104 8.54 -1.97 -13.33
C ALA A 104 7.22 -1.25 -13.61
N GLY A 105 6.13 -1.76 -13.06
CA GLY A 105 4.79 -1.18 -13.22
C GLY A 105 4.00 -1.66 -14.44
N ASP A 106 4.60 -2.40 -15.36
CA ASP A 106 3.88 -2.99 -16.48
C ASP A 106 2.90 -4.08 -16.02
N ALA A 107 1.74 -4.14 -16.66
CA ALA A 107 0.70 -5.08 -16.29
C ALA A 107 0.92 -6.45 -16.94
N ILE A 108 1.25 -7.48 -16.13
CA ILE A 108 1.37 -8.87 -16.59
C ILE A 108 0.02 -9.56 -16.74
N GLY A 109 -1.00 -9.07 -16.05
CA GLY A 109 -2.35 -9.62 -16.08
C GLY A 109 -3.34 -8.73 -15.37
N SER A 110 -4.55 -9.23 -15.21
CA SER A 110 -5.62 -8.53 -14.50
C SER A 110 -6.58 -9.49 -13.82
N VAL A 111 -7.19 -9.02 -12.73
CA VAL A 111 -8.26 -9.73 -12.00
C VAL A 111 -9.44 -8.80 -11.77
N PRO A 112 -10.69 -9.28 -11.72
CA PRO A 112 -11.84 -8.48 -11.38
C PRO A 112 -11.88 -8.23 -9.85
N GLU A 113 -11.92 -6.96 -9.42
CA GLU A 113 -12.05 -6.58 -8.02
C GLU A 113 -13.25 -5.64 -7.86
N GLY A 114 -14.41 -6.18 -7.54
CA GLY A 114 -15.66 -5.44 -7.49
C GLY A 114 -16.04 -4.85 -8.84
N LEU A 115 -16.11 -3.52 -8.94
CA LEU A 115 -16.39 -2.80 -10.18
C LEU A 115 -15.14 -2.50 -11.00
N PHE A 116 -13.95 -2.80 -10.48
CA PHE A 116 -12.68 -2.46 -11.11
C PHE A 116 -11.99 -3.67 -11.72
N THR A 117 -11.16 -3.40 -12.72
CA THR A 117 -10.18 -4.35 -13.22
C THR A 117 -8.84 -4.05 -12.54
N HIS A 118 -8.47 -4.85 -11.55
CA HIS A 118 -7.19 -4.73 -10.86
C HIS A 118 -6.08 -5.25 -11.76
N LEU A 119 -5.06 -4.42 -12.01
CA LEU A 119 -3.90 -4.79 -12.81
C LEU A 119 -2.85 -5.47 -11.92
N ILE A 120 -2.43 -6.66 -12.30
CA ILE A 120 -1.30 -7.34 -11.67
C ILE A 120 -0.04 -6.86 -12.36
N MET A 121 0.81 -6.16 -11.62
CA MET A 121 1.94 -5.43 -12.16
C MET A 121 3.28 -6.09 -11.82
N VAL A 122 4.27 -5.81 -12.66
CA VAL A 122 5.67 -6.07 -12.34
C VAL A 122 6.07 -5.24 -11.11
N PRO A 123 6.67 -5.82 -10.06
CA PRO A 123 7.10 -5.10 -8.88
C PRO A 123 8.03 -3.91 -9.20
N PHE A 124 7.89 -2.83 -8.43
CA PHE A 124 8.57 -1.57 -8.70
C PHE A 124 10.08 -1.58 -8.43
N ASP A 125 10.63 -2.66 -7.87
CA ASP A 125 12.06 -2.89 -7.70
C ASP A 125 12.73 -3.47 -8.96
N LEU A 126 11.95 -3.97 -9.91
CA LEU A 126 12.44 -4.54 -11.17
C LEU A 126 12.53 -3.46 -12.25
N THR A 127 13.44 -2.49 -12.06
CA THR A 127 13.57 -1.31 -12.94
C THR A 127 14.25 -1.59 -14.28
N ASP A 128 14.97 -2.71 -14.41
CA ASP A 128 15.60 -3.14 -15.66
C ASP A 128 14.55 -3.75 -16.62
N GLU A 129 14.94 -4.01 -17.86
CA GLU A 129 14.12 -4.76 -18.80
C GLU A 129 14.16 -6.25 -18.44
N TRP A 130 12.98 -6.86 -18.40
CA TRP A 130 12.79 -8.27 -18.12
C TRP A 130 11.99 -8.93 -19.24
N THR A 131 12.39 -10.14 -19.63
CA THR A 131 11.66 -10.93 -20.60
C THR A 131 10.73 -11.90 -19.89
N VAL A 132 9.47 -11.95 -20.31
CA VAL A 132 8.49 -12.92 -19.81
C VAL A 132 8.89 -14.32 -20.28
N LYS A 133 9.35 -15.17 -19.37
CA LYS A 133 9.68 -16.57 -19.66
C LYS A 133 8.45 -17.45 -19.71
N SER A 134 7.54 -17.25 -18.79
CA SER A 134 6.24 -17.92 -18.74
C SER A 134 5.23 -17.07 -18.02
N VAL A 135 3.95 -17.23 -18.38
CA VAL A 135 2.80 -16.61 -17.73
C VAL A 135 1.69 -17.65 -17.63
N ARG A 136 0.90 -17.61 -16.56
CA ARG A 136 -0.28 -18.48 -16.41
C ARG A 136 -1.34 -18.14 -17.45
N GLU A 137 -2.00 -19.15 -17.93
CA GLU A 137 -3.19 -18.98 -18.78
C GLU A 137 -4.36 -18.38 -17.97
N LYS A 138 -5.41 -17.95 -18.69
CA LYS A 138 -6.63 -17.49 -18.04
C LYS A 138 -7.21 -18.60 -17.16
N GLY A 139 -7.43 -18.31 -15.86
CA GLY A 139 -7.91 -19.30 -14.90
C GLY A 139 -8.10 -18.71 -13.50
N VAL A 140 -8.53 -19.56 -12.60
CA VAL A 140 -8.71 -19.20 -11.18
C VAL A 140 -7.50 -19.67 -10.39
N TYR A 141 -6.84 -18.76 -9.70
CA TYR A 141 -5.61 -19.01 -8.96
C TYR A 141 -5.64 -18.29 -7.61
N ASN A 142 -4.92 -18.85 -6.66
CA ASN A 142 -4.72 -18.19 -5.38
C ASN A 142 -3.86 -16.95 -5.54
N VAL A 143 -4.11 -15.94 -4.72
CA VAL A 143 -3.42 -14.65 -4.75
C VAL A 143 -1.89 -14.77 -4.60
N ARG A 144 -1.41 -15.83 -3.95
CA ARG A 144 0.01 -16.09 -3.72
C ARG A 144 0.63 -17.11 -4.68
N ASP A 145 -0.14 -17.65 -5.62
CA ASP A 145 0.40 -18.51 -6.67
C ASP A 145 1.33 -17.72 -7.62
N THR A 146 2.30 -18.40 -8.20
CA THR A 146 3.17 -17.80 -9.23
C THR A 146 2.39 -17.60 -10.51
N MET A 147 2.23 -16.33 -10.93
CA MET A 147 1.50 -15.94 -12.14
C MET A 147 2.40 -15.83 -13.35
N ALA A 148 3.63 -15.37 -13.19
CA ALA A 148 4.61 -15.26 -14.27
C ALA A 148 6.02 -15.51 -13.73
N VAL A 149 6.91 -15.89 -14.64
CA VAL A 149 8.35 -15.97 -14.40
C VAL A 149 9.03 -15.04 -15.39
N LEU A 150 9.80 -14.10 -14.87
CA LEU A 150 10.60 -13.17 -15.66
C LEU A 150 12.07 -13.62 -15.65
N GLU A 151 12.80 -13.27 -16.70
CA GLU A 151 14.23 -13.50 -16.83
C GLU A 151 14.91 -12.25 -17.38
N ASN A 152 16.02 -11.81 -16.75
CA ASN A 152 16.80 -10.67 -17.22
C ASN A 152 17.92 -11.13 -18.17
N GLU A 153 18.66 -10.18 -18.77
CA GLU A 153 19.80 -10.45 -19.66
C GLU A 153 20.92 -11.28 -19.00
N LYS A 154 21.00 -11.27 -17.66
CA LYS A 154 22.00 -12.04 -16.91
C LYS A 154 21.58 -13.47 -16.62
N GLY A 155 20.35 -13.86 -17.02
CA GLY A 155 19.76 -15.17 -16.75
C GLY A 155 19.20 -15.32 -15.33
N GLU A 156 19.07 -14.23 -14.59
CA GLU A 156 18.42 -14.23 -13.28
C GLU A 156 16.90 -14.34 -13.47
N GLN A 157 16.27 -15.22 -12.71
CA GLN A 157 14.82 -15.43 -12.79
C GLN A 157 14.11 -14.85 -11.58
N ARG A 158 12.93 -14.27 -11.82
CA ARG A 158 12.04 -13.73 -10.80
C ARG A 158 10.64 -14.27 -10.97
N GLU A 159 10.13 -14.94 -9.95
CA GLU A 159 8.74 -15.36 -9.90
C GLU A 159 7.87 -14.21 -9.41
N LEU A 160 6.76 -13.99 -10.10
CA LEU A 160 5.78 -12.97 -9.76
C LEU A 160 4.49 -13.62 -9.30
N THR A 161 3.96 -13.15 -8.19
CA THR A 161 2.61 -13.48 -7.70
C THR A 161 1.67 -12.30 -7.95
N MET A 162 0.42 -12.38 -7.52
CA MET A 162 -0.50 -11.22 -7.58
C MET A 162 -0.19 -10.18 -6.51
N VAL A 163 0.74 -10.49 -5.57
CA VAL A 163 1.11 -9.63 -4.43
C VAL A 163 2.61 -9.37 -4.45
N PHE A 164 2.98 -8.16 -4.14
CA PHE A 164 4.38 -7.81 -3.85
C PHE A 164 4.48 -6.82 -2.69
N SER A 165 5.66 -6.77 -2.07
CA SER A 165 5.94 -5.90 -0.95
C SER A 165 6.66 -4.64 -1.42
N TRP A 166 6.28 -3.46 -0.89
CA TRP A 166 6.91 -2.19 -1.22
C TRP A 166 7.27 -1.38 0.03
N PRO A 167 8.51 -0.84 0.13
CA PRO A 167 8.90 -0.01 1.27
C PRO A 167 8.11 1.30 1.34
N VAL A 168 7.48 1.59 2.49
CA VAL A 168 6.57 2.74 2.66
C VAL A 168 7.23 4.10 2.47
N LYS A 169 8.54 4.21 2.70
CA LYS A 169 9.30 5.46 2.56
C LYS A 169 9.99 5.61 1.21
N GLN A 170 9.86 4.64 0.33
CA GLN A 170 10.48 4.67 -0.99
C GLN A 170 9.45 5.13 -2.02
N PRO A 171 9.69 6.25 -2.73
CA PRO A 171 8.76 6.71 -3.76
C PRO A 171 8.76 5.75 -4.95
N ILE A 172 7.59 5.54 -5.53
CA ILE A 172 7.42 4.81 -6.79
C ILE A 172 7.99 5.67 -7.93
N ARG A 173 8.81 5.09 -8.80
CA ARG A 173 9.50 5.77 -9.92
C ARG A 173 9.35 5.01 -11.24
N CYS A 174 8.22 4.37 -11.46
CA CYS A 174 7.93 3.60 -12.67
C CYS A 174 7.16 4.41 -13.73
N TYR A 175 7.23 5.74 -13.70
CA TYR A 175 6.62 6.65 -14.68
C TYR A 175 7.72 7.36 -15.49
N GLU A 176 7.47 7.60 -16.77
CA GLU A 176 8.44 8.26 -17.65
C GLU A 176 8.68 9.72 -17.26
N GLU A 177 7.61 10.51 -17.11
CA GLU A 177 7.70 11.90 -16.67
C GLU A 177 6.50 12.34 -15.85
N ARG A 178 6.69 13.41 -15.08
CA ARG A 178 5.61 14.12 -14.40
C ARG A 178 5.01 15.15 -15.32
N LEU A 179 3.75 14.94 -15.70
CA LEU A 179 3.01 15.92 -16.48
C LEU A 179 2.58 17.10 -15.59
N ARG A 180 2.44 18.27 -16.21
CA ARG A 180 1.83 19.43 -15.52
C ARG A 180 0.33 19.20 -15.44
N PRO A 181 -0.30 19.49 -14.28
CA PRO A 181 -1.76 19.42 -14.16
C PRO A 181 -2.40 20.45 -15.11
N ASP A 182 -3.24 19.99 -16.01
CA ASP A 182 -3.98 20.79 -17.00
C ASP A 182 -5.50 20.61 -16.91
N GLU A 183 -5.96 19.64 -16.12
CA GLU A 183 -7.37 19.38 -15.87
C GLU A 183 -7.76 19.69 -14.43
N THR A 184 -9.01 20.14 -14.22
CA THR A 184 -9.57 20.33 -12.89
C THR A 184 -10.29 19.08 -12.41
N LEU A 185 -10.11 18.76 -11.12
CA LEU A 185 -10.92 17.77 -10.42
C LEU A 185 -12.30 18.38 -10.13
N VAL A 186 -13.35 17.72 -10.57
CA VAL A 186 -14.72 18.12 -10.24
C VAL A 186 -15.08 17.57 -8.87
N THR A 187 -15.13 18.43 -7.86
CA THR A 187 -15.48 18.06 -6.47
C THR A 187 -16.99 18.02 -6.23
N GLN A 188 -17.79 18.58 -7.14
CA GLN A 188 -19.23 18.83 -7.03
C GLN A 188 -19.60 19.82 -5.90
N ILE A 189 -18.61 20.50 -5.33
CA ILE A 189 -18.82 21.59 -4.37
C ILE A 189 -18.65 22.91 -5.11
N ARG A 190 -19.77 23.60 -5.37
CA ARG A 190 -19.83 24.78 -6.24
C ARG A 190 -18.79 25.85 -5.91
N CYS A 191 -18.57 26.15 -4.63
CA CYS A 191 -17.61 27.19 -4.25
C CYS A 191 -16.15 26.76 -4.50
N ILE A 192 -15.83 25.48 -4.38
CA ILE A 192 -14.49 24.95 -4.69
C ILE A 192 -14.29 24.97 -6.19
N ASP A 193 -15.17 24.33 -6.94
CA ASP A 193 -15.04 24.18 -8.40
C ASP A 193 -15.01 25.53 -9.13
N THR A 194 -15.65 26.59 -8.54
CA THR A 194 -15.71 27.92 -9.17
C THR A 194 -14.56 28.83 -8.73
N PHE A 195 -14.23 28.88 -7.44
CA PHE A 195 -13.32 29.90 -6.91
C PHE A 195 -11.95 29.35 -6.48
N LEU A 196 -11.87 28.05 -6.17
CA LEU A 196 -10.66 27.39 -5.66
C LEU A 196 -10.45 26.02 -6.33
N PRO A 197 -10.47 25.97 -7.70
CA PRO A 197 -10.46 24.70 -8.40
C PRO A 197 -9.24 23.86 -8.03
N VAL A 198 -9.47 22.59 -7.78
CA VAL A 198 -8.41 21.60 -7.49
C VAL A 198 -7.96 20.96 -8.79
N ALA A 199 -6.67 20.93 -9.03
CA ALA A 199 -6.13 20.27 -10.22
C ALA A 199 -6.06 18.74 -10.00
N LYS A 200 -6.38 17.95 -11.03
CA LYS A 200 -6.10 16.50 -11.03
C LYS A 200 -4.59 16.28 -10.83
N GLY A 201 -4.21 15.43 -9.89
CA GLY A 201 -2.80 15.23 -9.50
C GLY A 201 -2.21 16.35 -8.64
N GLY A 202 -3.00 17.38 -8.29
CA GLY A 202 -2.61 18.46 -7.39
C GLY A 202 -2.87 18.14 -5.91
N THR A 203 -2.60 19.13 -5.06
CA THR A 203 -2.88 19.09 -3.62
C THR A 203 -3.76 20.26 -3.24
N PHE A 204 -4.71 20.02 -2.35
CA PHE A 204 -5.59 21.02 -1.80
C PHE A 204 -5.51 21.02 -0.26
N CYS A 205 -5.29 22.18 0.33
CA CYS A 205 -5.21 22.31 1.79
C CYS A 205 -6.49 22.92 2.33
N VAL A 206 -7.05 22.31 3.37
CA VAL A 206 -8.25 22.79 4.07
C VAL A 206 -7.86 23.27 5.47
N PRO A 207 -7.32 24.49 5.64
CA PRO A 207 -6.94 25.01 6.95
C PRO A 207 -8.18 25.54 7.70
N GLY A 208 -8.10 25.52 9.01
CA GLY A 208 -9.14 26.13 9.85
C GLY A 208 -9.04 25.72 11.31
N PRO A 209 -9.61 26.52 12.23
CA PRO A 209 -9.63 26.21 13.65
C PRO A 209 -10.51 24.98 13.95
N PHE A 210 -10.50 24.56 15.20
CA PHE A 210 -11.38 23.50 15.68
C PHE A 210 -12.86 23.88 15.45
N GLY A 211 -13.64 22.94 14.94
CA GLY A 211 -15.06 23.15 14.66
C GLY A 211 -15.39 23.91 13.36
N ALA A 212 -14.39 24.27 12.53
CA ALA A 212 -14.61 24.98 11.27
C ALA A 212 -15.19 24.13 10.14
N GLY A 213 -15.44 22.83 10.35
CA GLY A 213 -16.03 21.94 9.35
C GLY A 213 -15.02 21.32 8.38
N LYS A 214 -13.71 21.31 8.67
CA LYS A 214 -12.67 20.72 7.81
C LYS A 214 -12.97 19.28 7.42
N THR A 215 -13.22 18.43 8.41
CA THR A 215 -13.51 17.01 8.20
C THR A 215 -14.81 16.80 7.43
N VAL A 216 -15.83 17.66 7.67
CA VAL A 216 -17.09 17.62 6.92
C VAL A 216 -16.85 17.92 5.46
N LEU A 217 -16.03 18.93 5.15
CA LEU A 217 -15.67 19.26 3.77
C LEU A 217 -14.94 18.10 3.08
N GLN A 218 -13.93 17.51 3.74
CA GLN A 218 -13.20 16.35 3.23
C GLN A 218 -14.13 15.14 2.95
N HIS A 219 -15.08 14.87 3.85
CA HIS A 219 -16.07 13.81 3.62
C HIS A 219 -17.01 14.13 2.46
N MET A 220 -17.39 15.39 2.27
CA MET A 220 -18.23 15.80 1.13
C MET A 220 -17.48 15.64 -0.18
N GLU A 221 -16.19 16.02 -0.24
CA GLU A 221 -15.33 15.80 -1.40
C GLU A 221 -15.18 14.30 -1.69
N ALA A 222 -14.81 13.51 -0.68
CA ALA A 222 -14.66 12.06 -0.81
C ALA A 222 -15.93 11.36 -1.33
N LYS A 223 -17.11 11.87 -0.95
CA LYS A 223 -18.41 11.30 -1.35
C LYS A 223 -18.87 11.72 -2.74
N ASN A 224 -18.53 12.92 -3.18
CA ASN A 224 -19.16 13.55 -4.35
C ASN A 224 -18.18 13.81 -5.50
N ALA A 225 -16.86 13.82 -5.25
CA ALA A 225 -15.88 14.07 -6.30
C ALA A 225 -15.97 13.03 -7.43
N ASP A 226 -15.69 13.48 -8.65
CA ASP A 226 -15.64 12.62 -9.84
C ASP A 226 -14.33 11.85 -9.87
N VAL A 227 -14.27 10.79 -9.09
CA VAL A 227 -13.11 9.90 -8.93
C VAL A 227 -13.55 8.44 -8.84
N ASP A 228 -12.69 7.54 -9.27
CA ASP A 228 -12.96 6.10 -9.24
C ASP A 228 -12.69 5.48 -7.85
N ILE A 229 -11.65 5.94 -7.15
CA ILE A 229 -11.22 5.39 -5.87
C ILE A 229 -10.94 6.54 -4.90
N VAL A 230 -11.39 6.39 -3.67
CA VAL A 230 -11.11 7.30 -2.55
C VAL A 230 -10.27 6.57 -1.52
N ILE A 231 -9.12 7.15 -1.17
CA ILE A 231 -8.25 6.63 -0.11
C ILE A 231 -8.21 7.67 1.01
N VAL A 232 -8.59 7.25 2.21
CA VAL A 232 -8.58 8.11 3.40
C VAL A 232 -7.48 7.66 4.35
N ALA A 233 -6.51 8.54 4.61
CA ALA A 233 -5.48 8.34 5.62
C ALA A 233 -5.78 9.24 6.84
N ALA A 234 -6.36 8.64 7.88
CA ALA A 234 -6.68 9.34 9.13
C ALA A 234 -5.45 9.38 10.04
N CYS A 235 -4.78 10.55 10.09
CA CYS A 235 -3.61 10.78 10.93
C CYS A 235 -3.95 11.77 12.05
N GLY A 236 -4.01 11.29 13.29
CA GLY A 236 -4.31 12.13 14.46
C GLY A 236 -5.78 12.58 14.57
N GLU A 237 -6.67 12.05 13.75
CA GLU A 237 -8.12 12.27 13.85
C GLU A 237 -8.74 11.34 14.90
N ARG A 238 -9.86 11.76 15.49
CA ARG A 238 -10.66 10.88 16.34
C ARG A 238 -11.33 9.83 15.47
N ALA A 239 -11.22 8.56 15.87
CA ALA A 239 -12.03 7.49 15.31
C ALA A 239 -13.50 7.77 15.69
N GLY A 240 -14.33 8.08 14.70
CA GLY A 240 -15.75 8.41 14.88
C GLY A 240 -16.59 7.77 13.82
#